data_72a24436a12be13cf964b91b26fd0d30
#
_entry.id   72a24436a12be13cf964b91b26fd0d30
#
_cell.length_a   1.000
_cell.length_b   1.000
_cell.length_c   1.000
_cell.angle_alpha   90.00
_cell.angle_beta   90.00
_cell.angle_gamma   90.00
#
_symmetry.space_group_name_H-M   'P 1'
#
loop_
_entity.id
_entity.type
_entity.pdbx_description
1 polymer ?
#
loop_
_entity_poly.entity_id
_entity_poly.type
_entity_poly.pdbx_seq_one_letter_code
_entity_poly.pdbx_strand_id
1 'polypeptide(L)'
;MTTHSQVAIDLFHGENDAQILHVKKQNGDVLGLILDDLNRGYSILDDLGAKASDILQANGIIWVEGPSDRIYLNKFIDLWGGGAYKEGHHYQFIYYGGSVLAHIDASTPEADLQEAVSAIKINRNFIFACDSDRKNKNGKLKSRVTELLSNVASDRGYVWVTRCREIENYIPKESFELVYGKSGLPQIGEYEYVQDYLRSNNLSRAAEFTDKHHKAVKFSEAFSKENLSFRPELATEMTAIINRLMIWNS
;
A
#
# COMPACT_ATOMS: atom_id res chain seq x y z
N MET A 1 -1.63 -32.58 7.64
CA MET A 1 -2.80 -32.17 6.84
C MET A 1 -2.30 -31.24 5.74
N THR A 2 -2.75 -31.38 4.51
CA THR A 2 -2.53 -30.38 3.44
C THR A 2 -3.82 -29.62 3.23
N THR A 3 -3.76 -28.30 3.13
CA THR A 3 -4.94 -27.46 3.02
C THR A 3 -4.67 -26.20 2.20
N HIS A 4 -5.69 -25.68 1.52
CA HIS A 4 -5.76 -24.33 0.97
C HIS A 4 -6.85 -23.51 1.71
N SER A 5 -7.38 -24.02 2.82
CA SER A 5 -8.43 -23.36 3.59
C SER A 5 -7.85 -22.25 4.43
N GLN A 6 -8.31 -21.02 4.24
CA GLN A 6 -8.00 -19.87 5.09
C GLN A 6 -8.30 -20.17 6.56
N VAL A 7 -9.47 -20.72 6.84
CA VAL A 7 -9.90 -21.07 8.21
C VAL A 7 -8.93 -22.04 8.87
N ALA A 8 -8.42 -23.05 8.13
CA ALA A 8 -7.47 -23.99 8.69
C ALA A 8 -6.11 -23.36 8.96
N ILE A 9 -5.63 -22.47 8.08
CA ILE A 9 -4.38 -21.73 8.28
C ILE A 9 -4.49 -20.84 9.52
N ASP A 10 -5.56 -20.07 9.64
CA ASP A 10 -5.79 -19.16 10.76
C ASP A 10 -5.99 -19.89 12.10
N LEU A 11 -6.62 -21.09 12.09
CA LEU A 11 -6.78 -21.91 13.30
C LEU A 11 -5.47 -22.50 13.83
N PHE A 12 -4.56 -22.87 12.95
CA PHE A 12 -3.28 -23.48 13.34
C PHE A 12 -2.14 -22.47 13.47
N HIS A 13 -2.34 -21.25 13.02
CA HIS A 13 -1.42 -20.16 13.22
C HIS A 13 -1.44 -19.74 14.71
N GLY A 14 -0.29 -19.77 15.35
CA GLY A 14 -0.17 -19.41 16.78
C GLY A 14 -0.37 -20.59 17.76
N GLU A 15 -0.73 -21.78 17.29
CA GLU A 15 -0.76 -22.97 18.14
C GLU A 15 0.67 -23.51 18.35
N ASN A 16 1.10 -23.63 19.62
CA ASN A 16 2.46 -24.06 19.96
C ASN A 16 2.81 -25.47 19.47
N ASP A 17 1.80 -26.31 19.24
CA ASP A 17 1.94 -27.70 18.82
C ASP A 17 1.70 -27.90 17.31
N ALA A 18 1.50 -26.80 16.55
CA ALA A 18 1.27 -26.83 15.12
C ALA A 18 2.42 -26.18 14.35
N GLN A 19 2.79 -26.77 13.23
CA GLN A 19 3.77 -26.21 12.31
C GLN A 19 3.14 -26.08 10.94
N ILE A 20 3.24 -24.87 10.36
CA ILE A 20 2.77 -24.63 9.00
C ILE A 20 3.97 -24.73 8.06
N LEU A 21 3.87 -25.63 7.08
CA LEU A 21 4.85 -25.81 6.02
C LEU A 21 4.27 -25.29 4.70
N HIS A 22 4.86 -24.25 4.15
CA HIS A 22 4.50 -23.75 2.83
C HIS A 22 5.27 -24.50 1.75
N VAL A 23 4.56 -25.26 0.92
CA VAL A 23 5.14 -26.07 -0.16
C VAL A 23 4.99 -25.33 -1.48
N LYS A 24 6.11 -25.04 -2.14
CA LYS A 24 6.15 -24.38 -3.45
C LYS A 24 6.85 -25.26 -4.49
N LYS A 25 6.38 -25.21 -5.73
CA LYS A 25 7.09 -25.78 -6.88
C LYS A 25 7.88 -24.66 -7.57
N GLN A 26 9.20 -24.82 -7.67
CA GLN A 26 10.08 -23.85 -8.32
C GLN A 26 11.06 -24.57 -9.24
N ASN A 27 11.07 -24.22 -10.54
CA ASN A 27 11.96 -24.81 -11.55
C ASN A 27 11.93 -26.35 -11.64
N GLY A 28 10.79 -26.99 -11.34
CA GLY A 28 10.64 -28.43 -11.33
C GLY A 28 10.84 -29.08 -9.96
N ASP A 29 11.46 -28.38 -9.02
CA ASP A 29 11.71 -28.86 -7.66
C ASP A 29 10.60 -28.44 -6.70
N VAL A 30 10.37 -29.25 -5.66
CA VAL A 30 9.44 -28.96 -4.57
C VAL A 30 10.23 -28.45 -3.38
N LEU A 31 9.99 -27.20 -2.99
CA LEU A 31 10.59 -26.57 -1.82
C LEU A 31 9.56 -26.46 -0.69
N GLY A 32 9.90 -26.94 0.49
CA GLY A 32 9.15 -26.72 1.72
C GLY A 32 9.83 -25.64 2.56
N LEU A 33 9.08 -24.59 2.89
CA LEU A 33 9.53 -23.53 3.80
C LEU A 33 8.79 -23.68 5.13
N ILE A 34 9.54 -23.89 6.19
CA ILE A 34 8.98 -23.89 7.56
C ILE A 34 8.72 -22.45 7.95
N LEU A 35 7.51 -22.16 8.43
CA LEU A 35 7.11 -20.81 8.81
C LEU A 35 7.61 -20.37 10.20
N ASP A 36 8.49 -21.13 10.86
CA ASP A 36 9.04 -20.77 12.18
C ASP A 36 9.89 -19.50 12.17
N ASP A 37 10.58 -19.21 11.06
CA ASP A 37 11.28 -17.92 10.89
C ASP A 37 10.32 -16.74 10.64
N LEU A 38 9.06 -17.04 10.38
CA LEU A 38 7.99 -16.06 10.19
C LEU A 38 7.37 -15.64 11.52
N ASN A 39 7.54 -16.41 12.61
CA ASN A 39 6.93 -16.09 13.91
C ASN A 39 7.34 -14.71 14.45
N ARG A 40 8.52 -14.23 14.10
CA ARG A 40 8.95 -12.85 14.45
C ARG A 40 8.24 -11.77 13.66
N GLY A 41 7.92 -12.04 12.39
CA GLY A 41 7.16 -11.12 11.54
C GLY A 41 5.64 -11.19 11.79
N TYR A 42 5.12 -12.28 12.33
CA TYR A 42 3.69 -12.45 12.59
C TYR A 42 3.19 -11.61 13.76
N SER A 43 3.99 -11.31 14.77
CA SER A 43 3.57 -10.40 15.83
C SER A 43 3.16 -9.03 15.30
N ILE A 44 3.93 -8.49 14.34
CA ILE A 44 3.58 -7.24 13.66
C ILE A 44 2.33 -7.41 12.77
N LEU A 45 2.19 -8.55 12.11
CA LEU A 45 1.03 -8.79 11.24
C LEU A 45 -0.26 -8.95 12.04
N ASP A 46 -0.20 -9.56 13.21
CA ASP A 46 -1.31 -9.63 14.14
C ASP A 46 -1.69 -8.23 14.66
N ASP A 47 -0.72 -7.40 14.98
CA ASP A 47 -0.91 -5.99 15.36
C ASP A 47 -1.51 -5.17 14.20
N LEU A 48 -1.23 -5.53 12.95
CA LEU A 48 -1.79 -4.94 11.75
C LEU A 48 -3.20 -5.49 11.41
N GLY A 49 -3.66 -6.52 12.14
CA GLY A 49 -4.91 -7.21 11.83
C GLY A 49 -4.89 -7.98 10.50
N ALA A 50 -3.70 -8.27 9.96
CA ALA A 50 -3.52 -9.06 8.76
C ALA A 50 -3.58 -10.55 9.11
N LYS A 51 -4.43 -11.30 8.43
CA LYS A 51 -4.50 -12.73 8.64
C LYS A 51 -3.36 -13.45 7.90
N ALA A 52 -2.76 -14.45 8.55
CA ALA A 52 -1.73 -15.28 7.93
C ALA A 52 -2.19 -15.87 6.59
N SER A 53 -3.46 -16.25 6.49
CA SER A 53 -4.07 -16.76 5.27
C SER A 53 -4.05 -15.76 4.10
N ASP A 54 -4.30 -14.49 4.37
CA ASP A 54 -4.33 -13.44 3.34
C ASP A 54 -2.94 -13.25 2.71
N ILE A 55 -1.89 -13.37 3.53
CA ILE A 55 -0.51 -13.22 3.10
C ILE A 55 -0.01 -14.45 2.35
N LEU A 56 -0.30 -15.64 2.87
CA LEU A 56 0.20 -16.89 2.32
C LEU A 56 -0.51 -17.30 1.02
N GLN A 57 -1.74 -16.89 0.82
CA GLN A 57 -2.54 -17.24 -0.36
C GLN A 57 -2.50 -16.16 -1.45
N ALA A 58 -2.12 -14.93 -1.11
CA ALA A 58 -2.02 -13.86 -2.09
C ALA A 58 -0.84 -14.09 -3.05
N ASN A 59 -1.05 -13.83 -4.34
CA ASN A 59 0.01 -13.83 -5.34
C ASN A 59 1.03 -12.70 -5.10
N GLY A 60 0.59 -11.62 -4.46
CA GLY A 60 1.43 -10.52 -4.01
C GLY A 60 0.71 -9.62 -3.02
N ILE A 61 1.50 -8.89 -2.24
CA ILE A 61 1.03 -7.98 -1.20
C ILE A 61 1.32 -6.54 -1.57
N ILE A 62 0.32 -5.67 -1.38
CA ILE A 62 0.48 -4.23 -1.52
C ILE A 62 0.31 -3.60 -0.14
N TRP A 63 1.39 -3.07 0.38
CA TRP A 63 1.44 -2.37 1.66
C TRP A 63 1.08 -0.91 1.47
N VAL A 64 0.11 -0.41 2.23
CA VAL A 64 -0.36 0.98 2.20
C VAL A 64 -0.54 1.52 3.62
N GLU A 65 -0.50 2.84 3.79
CA GLU A 65 -0.63 3.44 5.12
C GLU A 65 -2.02 3.22 5.71
N GLY A 66 -3.07 3.40 4.91
CA GLY A 66 -4.42 3.29 5.41
C GLY A 66 -5.50 3.02 4.35
N PRO A 67 -6.77 3.02 4.78
CA PRO A 67 -7.90 2.70 3.90
C PRO A 67 -8.10 3.65 2.72
N SER A 68 -7.75 4.94 2.85
CA SER A 68 -7.82 5.91 1.75
C SER A 68 -6.84 5.57 0.64
N ASP A 69 -5.59 5.23 1.02
CA ASP A 69 -4.54 4.86 0.07
C ASP A 69 -4.93 3.61 -0.73
N ARG A 70 -5.51 2.62 -0.04
CA ARG A 70 -6.04 1.41 -0.71
C ARG A 70 -7.07 1.77 -1.78
N ILE A 71 -8.00 2.68 -1.48
CA ILE A 71 -9.05 3.07 -2.43
C ILE A 71 -8.43 3.74 -3.66
N TYR A 72 -7.55 4.72 -3.46
CA TYR A 72 -6.90 5.43 -4.55
C TYR A 72 -6.03 4.51 -5.38
N LEU A 73 -5.17 3.72 -4.74
CA LEU A 73 -4.26 2.81 -5.44
C LEU A 73 -5.01 1.71 -6.18
N ASN A 74 -6.08 1.17 -5.59
CA ASN A 74 -6.96 0.19 -6.26
C ASN A 74 -7.60 0.78 -7.51
N LYS A 75 -8.06 2.03 -7.44
CA LYS A 75 -8.61 2.73 -8.60
C LYS A 75 -7.55 2.99 -9.67
N PHE A 76 -6.33 3.38 -9.28
CA PHE A 76 -5.23 3.53 -10.23
C PHE A 76 -4.90 2.20 -10.90
N ILE A 77 -4.80 1.11 -10.16
CA ILE A 77 -4.55 -0.24 -10.71
C ILE A 77 -5.66 -0.63 -11.70
N ASP A 78 -6.93 -0.37 -11.37
CA ASP A 78 -8.05 -0.65 -12.26
C ASP A 78 -7.94 0.13 -13.58
N LEU A 79 -7.61 1.42 -13.51
CA LEU A 79 -7.47 2.28 -14.68
C LEU A 79 -6.29 1.86 -15.57
N TRP A 80 -5.10 1.63 -15.03
CA TRP A 80 -3.92 1.28 -15.80
C TRP A 80 -3.89 -0.19 -16.22
N GLY A 81 -4.46 -1.07 -15.40
CA GLY A 81 -4.60 -2.49 -15.68
C GLY A 81 -5.79 -2.86 -16.56
N GLY A 82 -6.65 -1.87 -16.93
CA GLY A 82 -7.83 -2.11 -17.75
C GLY A 82 -8.82 -3.08 -17.12
N GLY A 83 -8.91 -3.11 -15.80
CA GLY A 83 -9.80 -4.00 -15.04
C GLY A 83 -9.33 -5.45 -14.92
N ALA A 84 -8.13 -5.79 -15.42
CA ALA A 84 -7.61 -7.16 -15.41
C ALA A 84 -7.22 -7.66 -14.01
N TYR A 85 -6.81 -6.75 -13.12
CA TYR A 85 -6.31 -7.11 -11.79
C TYR A 85 -7.31 -6.73 -10.70
N LYS A 86 -7.61 -7.67 -9.80
CA LYS A 86 -8.60 -7.51 -8.74
C LYS A 86 -7.98 -7.87 -7.39
N GLU A 87 -8.22 -7.02 -6.40
CA GLU A 87 -7.92 -7.31 -5.01
C GLU A 87 -8.64 -8.57 -4.53
N GLY A 88 -8.02 -9.32 -3.64
CA GLY A 88 -8.54 -10.60 -3.14
C GLY A 88 -8.35 -11.76 -4.10
N HIS A 89 -7.89 -11.52 -5.34
CA HIS A 89 -7.64 -12.54 -6.35
C HIS A 89 -6.20 -12.49 -6.91
N HIS A 90 -5.75 -11.33 -7.33
CA HIS A 90 -4.43 -11.13 -7.93
C HIS A 90 -3.42 -10.53 -6.96
N TYR A 91 -3.88 -9.80 -5.96
CA TYR A 91 -3.11 -9.18 -4.89
C TYR A 91 -3.98 -8.92 -3.67
N GLN A 92 -3.36 -8.66 -2.53
CA GLN A 92 -4.01 -8.27 -1.28
C GLN A 92 -3.39 -6.99 -0.75
N PHE A 93 -4.22 -6.09 -0.18
CA PHE A 93 -3.73 -4.93 0.57
C PHE A 93 -3.52 -5.27 2.04
N ILE A 94 -2.44 -4.73 2.62
CA ILE A 94 -2.20 -4.73 4.06
C ILE A 94 -1.89 -3.31 4.50
N TYR A 95 -2.47 -2.92 5.64
CA TYR A 95 -2.24 -1.61 6.24
C TYR A 95 -1.06 -1.66 7.19
N TYR A 96 -0.15 -0.69 7.10
CA TYR A 96 0.93 -0.54 8.05
C TYR A 96 0.76 0.70 8.96
N GLY A 97 -0.23 1.57 8.68
CA GLY A 97 -0.53 2.77 9.47
C GLY A 97 -1.07 2.44 10.86
N GLY A 98 -0.64 3.23 11.86
CA GLY A 98 -1.02 3.02 13.26
C GLY A 98 -0.27 1.89 13.98
N SER A 99 0.64 1.21 13.29
CA SER A 99 1.47 0.11 13.78
C SER A 99 2.92 0.53 14.01
N VAL A 100 3.77 -0.45 14.39
CA VAL A 100 5.23 -0.29 14.51
C VAL A 100 5.85 0.34 13.28
N LEU A 101 5.38 0.01 12.06
CA LEU A 101 5.90 0.57 10.81
C LEU A 101 5.66 2.09 10.68
N ALA A 102 4.53 2.59 11.19
CA ALA A 102 4.21 4.02 11.16
C ALA A 102 5.10 4.83 12.13
N HIS A 103 5.64 4.19 13.16
CA HIS A 103 6.45 4.82 14.20
C HIS A 103 7.95 4.59 14.03
N ILE A 104 8.38 3.87 12.99
CA ILE A 104 9.80 3.69 12.69
C ILE A 104 10.42 5.06 12.37
N ASP A 105 11.36 5.49 13.20
CA ASP A 105 12.12 6.74 13.04
C ASP A 105 13.61 6.51 13.36
N ALA A 106 14.40 7.57 13.35
CA ALA A 106 15.83 7.48 13.62
C ALA A 106 16.20 6.96 15.03
N SER A 107 15.23 6.89 15.96
CA SER A 107 15.41 6.37 17.32
C SER A 107 14.93 4.92 17.45
N THR A 108 14.34 4.35 16.42
CA THR A 108 13.82 2.97 16.42
C THR A 108 14.99 1.99 16.56
N PRO A 109 14.93 1.03 17.50
CA PRO A 109 15.93 -0.01 17.62
C PRO A 109 16.11 -0.81 16.32
N GLU A 110 17.35 -1.19 16.01
CA GLU A 110 17.67 -1.96 14.80
C GLU A 110 16.87 -3.29 14.73
N ALA A 111 16.60 -3.90 15.88
CA ALA A 111 15.80 -5.13 15.96
C ALA A 111 14.38 -4.93 15.43
N ASP A 112 13.72 -3.83 15.80
CA ASP A 112 12.36 -3.52 15.38
C ASP A 112 12.29 -3.19 13.87
N LEU A 113 13.33 -2.51 13.35
CA LEU A 113 13.46 -2.24 11.91
C LEU A 113 13.62 -3.55 11.12
N GLN A 114 14.47 -4.46 11.60
CA GLN A 114 14.68 -5.76 10.95
C GLN A 114 13.41 -6.62 10.99
N GLU A 115 12.64 -6.55 12.06
CA GLU A 115 11.36 -7.23 12.17
C GLU A 115 10.35 -6.67 11.16
N ALA A 116 10.25 -5.34 11.03
CA ALA A 116 9.40 -4.68 10.03
C ALA A 116 9.78 -5.06 8.60
N VAL A 117 11.08 -5.04 8.27
CA VAL A 117 11.60 -5.48 6.96
C VAL A 117 11.26 -6.94 6.69
N SER A 118 11.37 -7.80 7.71
CA SER A 118 11.03 -9.22 7.60
C SER A 118 9.55 -9.42 7.34
N ALA A 119 8.68 -8.66 8.01
CA ALA A 119 7.24 -8.68 7.78
C ALA A 119 6.88 -8.28 6.35
N ILE A 120 7.47 -7.22 5.82
CA ILE A 120 7.25 -6.78 4.42
C ILE A 120 7.72 -7.86 3.44
N LYS A 121 8.83 -8.53 3.73
CA LYS A 121 9.42 -9.56 2.86
C LYS A 121 8.81 -10.95 3.00
N ILE A 122 7.85 -11.16 3.89
CA ILE A 122 7.15 -12.45 4.06
C ILE A 122 6.60 -12.97 2.73
N ASN A 123 5.97 -12.10 1.96
CA ASN A 123 5.66 -12.41 0.58
C ASN A 123 6.73 -11.78 -0.32
N ARG A 124 7.48 -12.61 -1.05
CA ARG A 124 8.52 -12.15 -1.98
C ARG A 124 8.01 -11.20 -3.08
N ASN A 125 6.72 -11.27 -3.38
CA ASN A 125 6.01 -10.42 -4.32
C ASN A 125 5.32 -9.31 -3.52
N PHE A 126 5.94 -8.16 -3.39
CA PHE A 126 5.34 -7.06 -2.65
C PHE A 126 5.53 -5.71 -3.36
N ILE A 127 4.59 -4.82 -3.11
CA ILE A 127 4.69 -3.39 -3.37
C ILE A 127 4.54 -2.69 -2.03
N PHE A 128 5.43 -1.76 -1.72
CA PHE A 128 5.31 -0.89 -0.56
C PHE A 128 5.05 0.53 -1.05
N ALA A 129 3.86 1.05 -0.79
CA ALA A 129 3.45 2.40 -1.18
C ALA A 129 3.44 3.29 0.07
N CYS A 130 4.13 4.41 0.02
CA CYS A 130 4.17 5.37 1.12
C CYS A 130 4.22 6.81 0.62
N ASP A 131 3.74 7.71 1.47
CA ASP A 131 3.80 9.14 1.25
C ASP A 131 5.22 9.67 1.44
N SER A 132 5.59 10.66 0.62
CA SER A 132 6.90 11.31 0.75
C SER A 132 6.96 12.26 1.94
N ASP A 133 5.83 12.80 2.37
CA ASP A 133 5.69 13.85 3.38
C ASP A 133 6.52 15.13 3.08
N ARG A 134 6.98 15.29 1.84
CA ARG A 134 7.78 16.44 1.45
C ARG A 134 6.95 17.71 1.50
N LYS A 135 7.56 18.78 2.02
CA LYS A 135 6.92 20.10 2.09
C LYS A 135 7.19 20.97 0.85
N ASN A 136 8.14 20.58 0.04
CA ASN A 136 8.52 21.26 -1.21
C ASN A 136 9.41 20.32 -2.06
N LYS A 137 9.72 20.73 -3.30
CA LYS A 137 10.52 19.97 -4.26
C LYS A 137 11.90 19.56 -3.74
N ASN A 138 12.52 20.36 -2.90
CA ASN A 138 13.86 20.11 -2.33
C ASN A 138 13.78 19.40 -0.97
N GLY A 139 12.58 19.09 -0.49
CA GLY A 139 12.36 18.37 0.76
C GLY A 139 13.03 16.98 0.72
N LYS A 140 13.74 16.64 1.80
CA LYS A 140 14.30 15.30 1.95
C LYS A 140 13.21 14.35 2.43
N LEU A 141 13.30 13.09 2.00
CA LEU A 141 12.52 12.01 2.59
C LEU A 141 12.88 11.87 4.07
N LYS A 142 11.92 11.47 4.88
CA LYS A 142 12.21 11.09 6.27
C LYS A 142 13.27 9.99 6.29
N SER A 143 14.18 10.03 7.25
CA SER A 143 15.27 9.05 7.37
C SER A 143 14.76 7.62 7.37
N ARG A 144 13.66 7.36 8.10
CA ARG A 144 12.99 6.06 8.14
C ARG A 144 12.60 5.52 6.77
N VAL A 145 12.06 6.38 5.89
CA VAL A 145 11.67 5.98 4.53
C VAL A 145 12.89 5.61 3.73
N THR A 146 13.96 6.40 3.83
CA THR A 146 15.22 6.12 3.12
C THR A 146 15.84 4.80 3.58
N GLU A 147 15.82 4.54 4.87
CA GLU A 147 16.35 3.32 5.47
C GLU A 147 15.51 2.09 5.09
N LEU A 148 14.19 2.19 5.20
CA LEU A 148 13.27 1.16 4.75
C LEU A 148 13.49 0.82 3.27
N LEU A 149 13.59 1.85 2.41
CA LEU A 149 13.86 1.67 0.98
C LEU A 149 15.15 0.89 0.72
N SER A 150 16.23 1.19 1.46
CA SER A 150 17.51 0.50 1.29
C SER A 150 17.46 -0.97 1.72
N ASN A 151 16.68 -1.27 2.76
CA ASN A 151 16.56 -2.62 3.32
C ASN A 151 15.54 -3.51 2.60
N VAL A 152 14.52 -2.89 1.99
CA VAL A 152 13.40 -3.60 1.33
C VAL A 152 13.66 -3.82 -0.15
N ALA A 153 14.53 -3.02 -0.78
CA ALA A 153 14.83 -3.15 -2.20
C ALA A 153 15.27 -4.58 -2.55
N SER A 154 14.57 -5.20 -3.48
CA SER A 154 14.84 -6.56 -3.97
C SER A 154 14.36 -6.71 -5.41
N ASP A 155 14.81 -7.76 -6.10
CA ASP A 155 14.45 -8.05 -7.49
C ASP A 155 12.93 -8.25 -7.70
N ARG A 156 12.20 -8.61 -6.66
CA ARG A 156 10.78 -8.92 -6.71
C ARG A 156 9.88 -7.92 -5.98
N GLY A 157 10.46 -7.12 -5.09
CA GLY A 157 9.76 -6.05 -4.40
C GLY A 157 9.79 -4.75 -5.19
N TYR A 158 8.81 -3.91 -4.97
CA TYR A 158 8.74 -2.56 -5.50
C TYR A 158 8.36 -1.57 -4.42
N VAL A 159 9.06 -0.46 -4.36
CA VAL A 159 8.71 0.62 -3.43
C VAL A 159 8.32 1.84 -4.23
N TRP A 160 7.09 2.28 -4.00
CA TRP A 160 6.57 3.53 -4.53
C TRP A 160 6.49 4.57 -3.42
N VAL A 161 7.32 5.59 -3.52
CA VAL A 161 7.19 6.79 -2.70
C VAL A 161 6.51 7.86 -3.53
N THR A 162 5.42 8.44 -3.04
CA THR A 162 4.72 9.49 -3.79
C THR A 162 5.68 10.61 -4.16
N ARG A 163 5.62 11.09 -5.40
CA ARG A 163 6.44 12.23 -5.83
C ARG A 163 5.91 13.52 -5.21
N CYS A 164 4.61 13.60 -5.08
CA CYS A 164 3.89 14.60 -4.32
C CYS A 164 4.05 14.41 -2.81
N ARG A 165 3.48 15.29 -2.00
CA ARG A 165 3.50 15.18 -0.55
C ARG A 165 2.82 13.91 -0.05
N GLU A 166 1.57 13.71 -0.45
CA GLU A 166 0.67 12.64 -0.02
C GLU A 166 -0.04 12.07 -1.25
N ILE A 167 -0.61 10.89 -1.15
CA ILE A 167 -1.37 10.28 -2.24
C ILE A 167 -2.58 11.14 -2.65
N GLU A 168 -3.14 11.90 -1.73
CA GLU A 168 -4.24 12.84 -1.99
C GLU A 168 -3.86 13.97 -2.96
N ASN A 169 -2.58 14.28 -3.16
CA ASN A 169 -2.17 15.26 -4.16
C ASN A 169 -2.33 14.76 -5.61
N TYR A 170 -2.70 13.50 -5.81
CA TYR A 170 -3.09 12.96 -7.10
C TYR A 170 -4.59 13.09 -7.38
N ILE A 171 -5.40 13.61 -6.45
CA ILE A 171 -6.83 13.85 -6.67
C ILE A 171 -7.00 14.97 -7.69
N PRO A 172 -7.63 14.70 -8.85
CA PRO A 172 -7.87 15.74 -9.85
C PRO A 172 -8.94 16.72 -9.39
N LYS A 173 -8.88 17.96 -9.88
CA LYS A 173 -9.87 19.01 -9.53
C LYS A 173 -11.31 18.57 -9.80
N GLU A 174 -11.55 17.79 -10.84
CA GLU A 174 -12.85 17.27 -11.20
C GLU A 174 -13.48 16.44 -10.09
N SER A 175 -12.67 15.74 -9.30
CA SER A 175 -13.13 15.02 -8.12
C SER A 175 -13.58 15.96 -7.00
N PHE A 176 -12.83 17.04 -6.76
CA PHE A 176 -13.26 18.06 -5.81
C PHE A 176 -14.50 18.78 -6.29
N GLU A 177 -14.58 19.10 -7.59
CA GLU A 177 -15.75 19.74 -8.20
C GLU A 177 -16.99 18.87 -8.05
N LEU A 178 -16.88 17.56 -8.31
CA LEU A 178 -17.97 16.60 -8.14
C LEU A 178 -18.44 16.50 -6.70
N VAL A 179 -17.50 16.30 -5.77
CA VAL A 179 -17.84 16.05 -4.34
C VAL A 179 -18.42 17.28 -3.66
N TYR A 180 -17.92 18.47 -4.01
CA TYR A 180 -18.34 19.72 -3.36
C TYR A 180 -19.35 20.55 -4.19
N GLY A 181 -19.71 20.11 -5.38
CA GLY A 181 -20.67 20.80 -6.24
C GLY A 181 -20.21 22.18 -6.68
N LYS A 182 -18.90 22.40 -6.82
CA LYS A 182 -18.27 23.70 -7.16
C LYS A 182 -17.35 23.56 -8.34
N SER A 183 -17.64 24.23 -9.45
CA SER A 183 -16.82 24.21 -10.67
C SER A 183 -15.76 25.30 -10.68
N GLY A 184 -14.76 25.13 -11.56
CA GLY A 184 -13.69 26.09 -11.77
C GLY A 184 -12.61 26.07 -10.67
N LEU A 185 -12.45 24.94 -10.00
CA LEU A 185 -11.40 24.76 -8.98
C LEU A 185 -10.01 24.64 -9.63
N PRO A 186 -8.97 25.16 -8.98
CA PRO A 186 -7.60 24.91 -9.42
C PRO A 186 -7.20 23.46 -9.12
N GLN A 187 -6.16 22.95 -9.78
CA GLN A 187 -5.54 21.71 -9.37
C GLN A 187 -4.83 21.88 -8.02
N ILE A 188 -4.92 20.86 -7.17
CA ILE A 188 -4.16 20.84 -5.91
C ILE A 188 -2.66 20.84 -6.18
N GLY A 189 -1.89 21.60 -5.39
CA GLY A 189 -0.44 21.66 -5.49
C GLY A 189 0.25 20.37 -5.11
N GLU A 190 1.44 20.09 -5.68
CA GLU A 190 2.22 18.87 -5.40
C GLU A 190 2.55 18.67 -3.91
N TYR A 191 2.75 19.77 -3.20
CA TYR A 191 3.19 19.77 -1.79
C TYR A 191 2.19 20.47 -0.86
N GLU A 192 0.99 20.74 -1.38
CA GLU A 192 -0.10 21.39 -0.66
C GLU A 192 -0.82 20.38 0.23
N TYR A 193 -1.14 20.73 1.45
CA TYR A 193 -2.04 19.93 2.27
C TYR A 193 -3.47 20.00 1.72
N VAL A 194 -4.15 18.87 1.64
CA VAL A 194 -5.55 18.82 1.22
C VAL A 194 -6.43 19.74 2.06
N GLN A 195 -6.19 19.81 3.38
CA GLN A 195 -6.93 20.68 4.27
C GLN A 195 -6.75 22.17 3.94
N ASP A 196 -5.54 22.57 3.53
CA ASP A 196 -5.27 23.96 3.15
C ASP A 196 -5.89 24.28 1.78
N TYR A 197 -5.82 23.35 0.84
CA TYR A 197 -6.53 23.45 -0.44
C TYR A 197 -8.05 23.60 -0.24
N LEU A 198 -8.66 22.80 0.65
CA LEU A 198 -10.09 22.89 0.94
C LEU A 198 -10.45 24.24 1.56
N ARG A 199 -9.64 24.75 2.49
CA ARG A 199 -9.85 26.05 3.13
C ARG A 199 -9.73 27.21 2.14
N SER A 200 -8.66 27.23 1.35
CA SER A 200 -8.37 28.30 0.38
C SER A 200 -9.44 28.39 -0.72
N ASN A 201 -10.07 27.27 -1.03
CA ASN A 201 -11.15 27.19 -2.02
C ASN A 201 -12.55 27.26 -1.41
N ASN A 202 -12.72 27.47 -0.10
CA ASN A 202 -14.02 27.52 0.58
C ASN A 202 -14.87 26.27 0.36
N LEU A 203 -14.26 25.07 0.42
CA LEU A 203 -14.91 23.78 0.11
C LEU A 203 -15.39 23.05 1.36
N SER A 204 -14.90 23.33 2.55
CA SER A 204 -15.37 22.70 3.77
C SER A 204 -15.15 23.54 5.01
N ARG A 205 -15.97 23.28 6.05
CA ARG A 205 -15.55 23.55 7.42
C ARG A 205 -14.47 22.51 7.76
N ALA A 206 -13.31 22.94 8.23
CA ALA A 206 -12.12 22.08 8.48
C ALA A 206 -12.39 20.82 9.33
N ALA A 207 -13.51 20.77 10.05
CA ALA A 207 -13.95 19.63 10.86
C ALA A 207 -14.54 18.47 10.04
N GLU A 208 -14.88 18.66 8.77
CA GLU A 208 -15.58 17.66 7.96
C GLU A 208 -14.64 16.69 7.20
N PHE A 209 -13.32 16.90 7.25
CA PHE A 209 -12.35 15.98 6.63
C PHE A 209 -11.96 14.81 7.56
N THR A 210 -12.76 14.53 8.57
CA THR A 210 -12.50 13.44 9.51
C THR A 210 -12.80 12.05 8.94
N ASP A 211 -13.67 11.95 7.94
CA ASP A 211 -13.97 10.69 7.25
C ASP A 211 -13.24 10.61 5.89
N LYS A 212 -11.91 10.44 5.96
CA LYS A 212 -11.05 10.29 4.77
C LYS A 212 -11.49 9.11 3.89
N HIS A 213 -11.92 8.00 4.49
CA HIS A 213 -12.31 6.80 3.78
C HIS A 213 -13.53 7.01 2.87
N HIS A 214 -14.63 7.53 3.42
CA HIS A 214 -15.83 7.78 2.65
C HIS A 214 -15.62 8.80 1.53
N LYS A 215 -14.80 9.82 1.79
CA LYS A 215 -14.43 10.81 0.77
C LYS A 215 -13.54 10.22 -0.32
N ALA A 216 -12.61 9.33 0.02
CA ALA A 216 -11.76 8.67 -0.97
C ALA A 216 -12.58 7.88 -1.99
N VAL A 217 -13.64 7.18 -1.55
CA VAL A 217 -14.57 6.51 -2.47
C VAL A 217 -15.17 7.50 -3.45
N LYS A 218 -15.75 8.59 -2.97
CA LYS A 218 -16.40 9.60 -3.82
C LYS A 218 -15.42 10.31 -4.76
N PHE A 219 -14.23 10.65 -4.28
CA PHE A 219 -13.20 11.27 -5.13
C PHE A 219 -12.77 10.33 -6.25
N SER A 220 -12.61 9.04 -5.95
CA SER A 220 -12.16 8.06 -6.94
C SER A 220 -13.17 7.76 -8.06
N GLU A 221 -14.46 8.08 -7.86
CA GLU A 221 -15.51 7.93 -8.89
C GLU A 221 -15.21 8.77 -10.14
N ALA A 222 -14.64 9.97 -9.97
CA ALA A 222 -14.30 10.86 -11.06
C ALA A 222 -12.93 10.59 -11.71
N PHE A 223 -12.15 9.62 -11.21
CA PHE A 223 -10.82 9.35 -11.76
C PHE A 223 -10.88 8.73 -13.15
N SER A 224 -10.11 9.30 -14.06
CA SER A 224 -9.80 8.77 -15.39
C SER A 224 -8.33 9.00 -15.72
N LYS A 225 -7.77 8.25 -16.66
CA LYS A 225 -6.39 8.50 -17.11
C LYS A 225 -6.19 9.93 -17.65
N GLU A 226 -7.23 10.49 -18.23
CA GLU A 226 -7.21 11.84 -18.82
C GLU A 226 -7.06 12.90 -17.71
N ASN A 227 -7.95 12.89 -16.71
CA ASN A 227 -7.89 13.90 -15.65
C ASN A 227 -6.74 13.68 -14.66
N LEU A 228 -6.20 12.46 -14.55
CA LEU A 228 -5.00 12.17 -13.77
C LEU A 228 -3.69 12.56 -14.49
N SER A 229 -3.76 12.92 -15.77
CA SER A 229 -2.57 13.31 -16.57
C SER A 229 -1.88 14.60 -16.10
N PHE A 230 -2.51 15.39 -15.22
CA PHE A 230 -1.86 16.53 -14.56
C PHE A 230 -0.69 16.13 -13.65
N ARG A 231 -0.58 14.82 -13.32
CA ARG A 231 0.53 14.19 -12.63
C ARG A 231 1.16 13.12 -13.53
N PRO A 232 1.97 13.50 -14.51
CA PRO A 232 2.46 12.57 -15.54
C PRO A 232 3.32 11.43 -14.99
N GLU A 233 3.98 11.63 -13.84
CA GLU A 233 4.76 10.60 -13.15
C GLU A 233 3.90 9.43 -12.67
N LEU A 234 2.61 9.65 -12.37
CA LEU A 234 1.69 8.59 -11.94
C LEU A 234 1.58 7.48 -13.00
N ALA A 235 1.58 7.85 -14.27
CA ALA A 235 1.52 6.87 -15.37
C ALA A 235 2.74 5.94 -15.39
N THR A 236 3.92 6.48 -15.10
CA THR A 236 5.17 5.70 -15.02
C THR A 236 5.12 4.73 -13.85
N GLU A 237 4.71 5.22 -12.68
CA GLU A 237 4.61 4.42 -11.47
C GLU A 237 3.56 3.29 -11.61
N MET A 238 2.39 3.62 -12.14
CA MET A 238 1.34 2.63 -12.37
C MET A 238 1.76 1.59 -13.42
N THR A 239 2.48 1.98 -14.45
CA THR A 239 3.04 1.02 -15.42
C THR A 239 4.00 0.04 -14.72
N ALA A 240 4.86 0.53 -13.83
CA ALA A 240 5.77 -0.32 -13.07
C ALA A 240 5.00 -1.28 -12.14
N ILE A 241 3.95 -0.81 -11.47
CA ILE A 241 3.09 -1.63 -10.61
C ILE A 241 2.35 -2.70 -11.43
N ILE A 242 1.74 -2.33 -12.56
CA ILE A 242 1.03 -3.28 -13.42
C ILE A 242 1.96 -4.38 -13.96
N ASN A 243 3.17 -4.03 -14.35
CA ASN A 243 4.17 -5.01 -14.77
C ASN A 243 4.51 -6.01 -13.65
N ARG A 244 4.57 -5.57 -12.41
CA ARG A 244 4.75 -6.47 -11.26
C ARG A 244 3.55 -7.40 -11.07
N LEU A 245 2.33 -6.85 -11.10
CA LEU A 245 1.11 -7.65 -11.01
C LEU A 245 1.04 -8.69 -12.12
N MET A 246 1.45 -8.35 -13.33
CA MET A 246 1.52 -9.28 -14.45
C MET A 246 2.50 -10.44 -14.15
N ILE A 247 3.71 -10.14 -13.65
CA ILE A 247 4.72 -11.15 -13.30
C ILE A 247 4.25 -12.06 -12.17
N TRP A 248 3.53 -11.52 -11.18
CA TRP A 248 3.05 -12.31 -10.04
C TRP A 248 1.94 -13.28 -10.42
N ASN A 249 1.21 -12.97 -11.47
CA ASN A 249 0.01 -13.70 -11.91
C ASN A 249 0.22 -14.47 -13.23
N SER A 250 1.48 -14.60 -13.68
CA SER A 250 1.86 -15.37 -14.87
C SER A 250 2.15 -16.84 -14.58
#